data_c9e868fce92d7ada3adb17c7caa60b76
#
_entry.id   c9e868fce92d7ada3adb17c7caa60b76
#
_cell.length_a   1.000
_cell.length_b   1.000
_cell.length_c   1.000
_cell.angle_alpha   90.00
_cell.angle_beta   90.00
_cell.angle_gamma   90.00
#
_symmetry.space_group_name_H-M   'P 1'
#
loop_
_entity.id
_entity.type
_entity.pdbx_description
1 polymer ?
#
loop_
_entity_poly.entity_id
_entity_poly.type
_entity_poly.pdbx_seq_one_letter_code
_entity_poly.pdbx_strand_id
1 'polypeptide(L)'
;EGISVLEFKQIDEKEKNCMAVTAAADYLVDFRKGYYYTDAFLKRTEPFYFQEQIPILKKTKRSEKEVDISPMIHAIREQDEQIFMRLVTGSAENLKPQLVMEAFCNYLGYDYDPFAFQYHRLETYLKKDGELLPLGAVGRDVPAAILPDDVERNV
;
A
#
# COMPACT_ATOMS: atom_id res chain seq x y z
N GLU A 1 -23.10 -2.15 -7.65
CA GLU A 1 -21.66 -2.16 -7.31
C GLU A 1 -21.25 -0.74 -6.98
N GLY A 2 -20.94 -0.48 -5.73
CA GLY A 2 -20.71 0.87 -5.23
C GLY A 2 -19.57 0.93 -4.22
N ILE A 3 -19.34 2.11 -3.69
CA ILE A 3 -18.41 2.36 -2.59
C ILE A 3 -19.23 2.26 -1.30
N SER A 4 -18.74 1.45 -0.35
CA SER A 4 -19.31 1.39 0.99
C SER A 4 -18.36 2.07 1.97
N VAL A 5 -18.89 2.94 2.82
CA VAL A 5 -18.13 3.53 3.92
C VAL A 5 -18.22 2.56 5.09
N LEU A 6 -17.07 2.01 5.51
CA LEU A 6 -17.01 1.04 6.62
C LEU A 6 -16.86 1.74 7.96
N GLU A 7 -16.15 2.86 7.99
CA GLU A 7 -15.87 3.60 9.21
C GLU A 7 -15.68 5.09 8.89
N PHE A 8 -16.14 5.95 9.78
CA PHE A 8 -15.93 7.39 9.72
C PHE A 8 -15.49 7.91 11.08
N LYS A 9 -14.33 8.60 11.11
CA LYS A 9 -13.77 9.17 12.34
C LYS A 9 -13.45 10.64 12.17
N GLN A 10 -13.77 11.41 13.19
CA GLN A 10 -13.39 12.82 13.27
C GLN A 10 -11.99 12.94 13.84
N ILE A 11 -11.11 13.63 13.13
CA ILE A 11 -9.78 14.00 13.62
C ILE A 11 -9.88 15.31 14.42
N ASP A 12 -9.16 15.39 15.54
CA ASP A 12 -9.10 16.63 16.34
C ASP A 12 -8.46 17.76 15.51
N GLU A 13 -9.00 18.97 15.60
CA GLU A 13 -8.51 20.14 14.88
C GLU A 13 -7.04 20.50 15.22
N LYS A 14 -6.54 20.07 16.37
CA LYS A 14 -5.15 20.25 16.80
C LYS A 14 -4.18 19.26 16.17
N GLU A 15 -4.69 18.15 15.61
CA GLU A 15 -3.85 17.17 14.92
C GLU A 15 -3.49 17.65 13.52
N LYS A 16 -2.32 17.23 13.06
CA LYS A 16 -1.90 17.52 11.69
C LYS A 16 -2.82 16.83 10.68
N ASN A 17 -2.95 17.41 9.50
CA ASN A 17 -3.67 16.82 8.39
C ASN A 17 -3.20 15.36 8.15
N CYS A 18 -4.14 14.42 8.05
CA CYS A 18 -3.89 12.98 7.86
C CYS A 18 -2.93 12.70 6.70
N MET A 19 -3.04 13.44 5.58
CA MET A 19 -2.12 13.28 4.44
C MET A 19 -0.68 13.66 4.78
N ALA A 20 -0.48 14.61 5.68
CA ALA A 20 0.85 15.07 6.08
C ALA A 20 1.53 14.13 7.08
N VAL A 21 0.75 13.34 7.83
CA VAL A 21 1.27 12.41 8.84
C VAL A 21 1.33 10.96 8.36
N THR A 22 0.70 10.64 7.25
CA THR A 22 0.75 9.30 6.65
C THR A 22 2.20 8.94 6.33
N ALA A 23 2.63 7.74 6.76
CA ALA A 23 4.00 7.28 6.66
C ALA A 23 4.13 5.91 5.99
N ALA A 24 3.17 5.02 6.16
CA ALA A 24 3.19 3.69 5.57
C ALA A 24 1.78 3.18 5.26
N ALA A 25 1.71 2.15 4.42
CA ALA A 25 0.48 1.39 4.19
C ALA A 25 0.80 -0.09 3.98
N ASP A 26 -0.13 -0.93 4.42
CA ASP A 26 -0.12 -2.37 4.21
C ASP A 26 -0.96 -2.75 3.01
N TYR A 27 -0.45 -3.68 2.23
CA TYR A 27 -1.12 -4.22 1.07
C TYR A 27 -1.08 -5.75 1.06
N LEU A 28 -2.15 -6.36 0.56
CA LEU A 28 -2.13 -7.71 0.03
C LEU A 28 -2.18 -7.65 -1.50
N VAL A 29 -1.33 -8.44 -2.13
CA VAL A 29 -1.31 -8.61 -3.57
C VAL A 29 -1.75 -10.03 -3.88
N ASP A 30 -2.84 -10.13 -4.62
CA ASP A 30 -3.42 -11.38 -5.08
C ASP A 30 -3.29 -11.51 -6.59
N PHE A 31 -3.42 -12.72 -7.10
CA PHE A 31 -3.44 -13.00 -8.53
C PHE A 31 -4.88 -12.94 -9.05
N ARG A 32 -5.07 -12.28 -10.16
CA ARG A 32 -6.38 -12.27 -10.82
C ARG A 32 -6.68 -13.63 -11.43
N LYS A 33 -7.95 -13.98 -11.47
CA LYS A 33 -8.44 -15.22 -12.10
C LYS A 33 -7.88 -15.36 -13.53
N GLY A 34 -7.25 -16.51 -13.78
CA GLY A 34 -6.61 -16.81 -15.07
C GLY A 34 -5.10 -16.58 -15.10
N TYR A 35 -4.55 -15.95 -14.06
CA TYR A 35 -3.10 -15.85 -13.85
C TYR A 35 -2.68 -16.82 -12.76
N TYR A 36 -1.66 -17.61 -13.02
CA TYR A 36 -1.15 -18.60 -12.07
C TYR A 36 0.35 -18.45 -11.96
N TYR A 37 0.82 -18.33 -10.75
CA TYR A 37 2.22 -18.39 -10.42
C TYR A 37 2.47 -19.62 -9.53
N THR A 38 3.66 -20.19 -9.67
CA THR A 38 4.03 -21.36 -8.86
C THR A 38 4.35 -20.95 -7.43
N ASP A 39 4.29 -21.90 -6.49
CA ASP A 39 4.79 -21.71 -5.12
C ASP A 39 6.23 -21.17 -5.09
N ALA A 40 7.03 -21.56 -6.10
CA ALA A 40 8.38 -21.04 -6.25
C ALA A 40 8.43 -19.52 -6.45
N PHE A 41 7.42 -18.91 -7.08
CA PHE A 41 7.32 -17.45 -7.23
C PHE A 41 7.16 -16.77 -5.87
N LEU A 42 6.22 -17.23 -5.05
CA LEU A 42 5.93 -16.65 -3.74
C LEU A 42 7.11 -16.78 -2.77
N LYS A 43 7.80 -17.93 -2.78
CA LYS A 43 8.98 -18.20 -1.93
C LYS A 43 10.20 -17.32 -2.26
N ARG A 44 10.17 -16.59 -3.37
CA ARG A 44 11.24 -15.66 -3.76
C ARG A 44 11.06 -14.25 -3.20
N THR A 45 9.97 -13.99 -2.49
CA THR A 45 9.73 -12.67 -1.84
C THR A 45 10.79 -12.36 -0.81
N GLU A 46 11.22 -13.33 -0.02
CA GLU A 46 12.26 -13.15 1.00
C GLU A 46 13.64 -12.84 0.40
N PRO A 47 14.19 -13.64 -0.55
CA PRO A 47 15.43 -13.29 -1.22
C PRO A 47 15.38 -11.95 -1.98
N PHE A 48 14.23 -11.59 -2.53
CA PHE A 48 14.03 -10.28 -3.17
C PHE A 48 14.16 -9.15 -2.14
N TYR A 49 13.54 -9.29 -0.98
CA TYR A 49 13.57 -8.28 0.08
C TYR A 49 14.97 -8.01 0.63
N PHE A 50 15.81 -9.05 0.74
CA PHE A 50 17.14 -8.96 1.31
C PHE A 50 18.23 -8.54 0.29
N GLN A 51 17.86 -8.07 -0.88
CA GLN A 51 18.82 -7.44 -1.79
C GLN A 51 19.37 -6.14 -1.18
N GLU A 52 20.64 -5.82 -1.38
CA GLU A 52 21.23 -4.55 -0.95
C GLU A 52 20.56 -3.35 -1.60
N GLN A 53 20.16 -3.49 -2.85
CA GLN A 53 19.48 -2.46 -3.65
C GLN A 53 18.42 -3.10 -4.53
N ILE A 54 17.30 -2.41 -4.67
CA ILE A 54 16.21 -2.76 -5.57
C ILE A 54 15.98 -1.58 -6.51
N PRO A 55 16.77 -1.50 -7.61
CA PRO A 55 16.67 -0.38 -8.54
C PRO A 55 15.42 -0.49 -9.40
N ILE A 56 14.73 0.63 -9.57
CA ILE A 56 13.65 0.80 -10.55
C ILE A 56 13.87 2.02 -11.42
N LEU A 57 13.38 1.98 -12.65
CA LEU A 57 13.33 3.13 -13.55
C LEU A 57 12.07 3.95 -13.29
N LYS A 58 12.21 5.05 -12.57
CA LYS A 58 11.10 5.98 -12.34
C LYS A 58 11.02 6.97 -13.49
N LYS A 59 9.95 6.85 -14.29
CA LYS A 59 9.67 7.76 -15.40
C LYS A 59 8.93 9.00 -14.91
N THR A 60 9.46 10.16 -15.23
CA THR A 60 8.78 11.44 -15.06
C THR A 60 8.47 12.04 -16.43
N LYS A 61 7.65 13.09 -16.49
CA LYS A 61 7.33 13.74 -17.78
C LYS A 61 8.56 14.25 -18.56
N ARG A 62 9.71 14.40 -17.91
CA ARG A 62 10.91 15.04 -18.49
C ARG A 62 12.21 14.23 -18.38
N SER A 63 12.20 13.14 -17.60
CA SER A 63 13.40 12.34 -17.35
C SER A 63 13.06 10.93 -16.87
N GLU A 64 13.97 10.01 -17.13
CA GLU A 64 14.02 8.70 -16.49
C GLU A 64 15.15 8.74 -15.45
N LYS A 65 14.89 8.27 -14.25
CA LYS A 65 15.87 8.18 -13.19
C LYS A 65 15.79 6.82 -12.53
N GLU A 66 16.94 6.20 -12.36
CA GLU A 66 17.05 5.02 -11.52
C GLU A 66 16.96 5.41 -10.06
N VAL A 67 16.11 4.71 -9.32
CA VAL A 67 15.86 4.94 -7.91
C VAL A 67 15.90 3.60 -7.19
N ASP A 68 16.67 3.53 -6.12
CA ASP A 68 16.62 2.39 -5.20
C ASP A 68 15.39 2.48 -4.31
N ILE A 69 14.54 1.46 -4.37
CA ILE A 69 13.32 1.39 -3.55
C ILE A 69 13.46 0.52 -2.31
N SER A 70 14.60 -0.13 -2.10
CA SER A 70 14.82 -0.99 -0.93
C SER A 70 14.54 -0.28 0.41
N PRO A 71 14.92 1.01 0.64
CA PRO A 71 14.62 1.71 1.89
C PRO A 71 13.13 2.02 2.08
N MET A 72 12.36 1.96 1.00
CA MET A 72 10.92 2.26 1.01
C MET A 72 10.04 1.02 1.24
N ILE A 73 10.65 -0.18 1.30
CA ILE A 73 9.97 -1.44 1.58
C ILE A 73 10.24 -1.82 3.03
N HIS A 74 9.27 -1.60 3.92
CA HIS A 74 9.39 -1.97 5.33
C HIS A 74 9.25 -3.47 5.58
N ALA A 75 8.45 -4.14 4.75
CA ALA A 75 8.27 -5.59 4.78
C ALA A 75 7.72 -6.09 3.45
N ILE A 76 8.13 -7.28 3.05
CA ILE A 76 7.49 -8.08 2.00
C ILE A 76 7.62 -9.56 2.38
N ARG A 77 6.55 -10.32 2.24
CA ARG A 77 6.53 -11.77 2.52
C ARG A 77 5.36 -12.46 1.87
N GLU A 78 5.48 -13.75 1.71
CA GLU A 78 4.33 -14.63 1.43
C GLU A 78 3.40 -14.67 2.65
N GLN A 79 2.11 -14.62 2.41
CA GLN A 79 1.08 -14.76 3.41
C GLN A 79 -0.19 -15.34 2.76
N ASP A 80 -0.58 -16.58 3.13
CA ASP A 80 -1.80 -17.24 2.67
C ASP A 80 -1.95 -17.24 1.13
N GLU A 81 -0.90 -17.68 0.42
CA GLU A 81 -0.80 -17.71 -1.05
C GLU A 81 -0.86 -16.31 -1.72
N GLN A 82 -0.74 -15.25 -0.95
CA GLN A 82 -0.69 -13.86 -1.39
C GLN A 82 0.66 -13.26 -1.03
N ILE A 83 0.94 -12.06 -1.53
CA ILE A 83 2.11 -11.29 -1.13
C ILE A 83 1.65 -10.14 -0.23
N PHE A 84 2.04 -10.19 1.03
CA PHE A 84 1.93 -9.05 1.93
C PHE A 84 3.10 -8.10 1.72
N MET A 85 2.83 -6.78 1.71
CA MET A 85 3.88 -5.77 1.72
C MET A 85 3.47 -4.55 2.56
N ARG A 86 4.43 -4.00 3.30
CA ARG A 86 4.34 -2.71 3.97
C ARG A 86 5.28 -1.73 3.30
N LEU A 87 4.73 -0.65 2.77
CA LEU A 87 5.44 0.30 1.93
C LEU A 87 5.35 1.71 2.51
N VAL A 88 6.40 2.51 2.29
CA VAL A 88 6.36 3.94 2.56
C VAL A 88 5.24 4.58 1.73
N THR A 89 4.38 5.33 2.42
CA THR A 89 3.26 6.04 1.81
C THR A 89 3.13 7.39 2.50
N GLY A 90 3.22 8.47 1.75
CA GLY A 90 3.13 9.81 2.30
C GLY A 90 3.24 10.88 1.23
N SER A 91 3.19 12.14 1.66
CA SER A 91 3.29 13.30 0.76
C SER A 91 4.71 13.54 0.26
N ALA A 92 5.73 13.23 1.06
CA ALA A 92 7.14 13.40 0.70
C ALA A 92 7.65 12.24 -0.15
N GLU A 93 7.35 11.01 0.27
CA GLU A 93 7.74 9.80 -0.42
C GLU A 93 6.55 8.84 -0.49
N ASN A 94 6.39 8.22 -1.65
CA ASN A 94 5.32 7.25 -1.88
C ASN A 94 5.79 6.17 -2.84
N LEU A 95 5.75 4.92 -2.38
CA LEU A 95 6.04 3.74 -3.19
C LEU A 95 4.74 3.00 -3.50
N LYS A 96 4.41 2.91 -4.78
CA LYS A 96 3.23 2.17 -5.23
C LYS A 96 3.53 0.67 -5.25
N PRO A 97 2.61 -0.20 -4.78
CA PRO A 97 2.82 -1.65 -4.80
C PRO A 97 3.04 -2.21 -6.22
N GLN A 98 2.50 -1.57 -7.25
CA GLN A 98 2.73 -1.95 -8.65
C GLN A 98 4.23 -1.88 -9.03
N LEU A 99 4.95 -0.86 -8.56
CA LEU A 99 6.37 -0.71 -8.84
C LEU A 99 7.21 -1.79 -8.14
N VAL A 100 6.79 -2.21 -6.95
CA VAL A 100 7.43 -3.32 -6.23
C VAL A 100 7.21 -4.62 -6.98
N MET A 101 5.98 -4.89 -7.46
CA MET A 101 5.68 -6.09 -8.23
C MET A 101 6.39 -6.12 -9.59
N GLU A 102 6.52 -4.97 -10.26
CA GLU A 102 7.31 -4.85 -11.49
C GLU A 102 8.78 -5.20 -11.22
N ALA A 103 9.38 -4.63 -10.17
CA ALA A 103 10.75 -4.95 -9.77
C ALA A 103 10.91 -6.42 -9.38
N PHE A 104 9.93 -7.00 -8.70
CA PHE A 104 9.93 -8.41 -8.31
C PHE A 104 9.84 -9.35 -9.53
N CYS A 105 8.96 -9.07 -10.48
CA CYS A 105 8.88 -9.82 -11.73
C CYS A 105 10.21 -9.75 -12.49
N ASN A 106 10.79 -8.56 -12.63
CA ASN A 106 12.08 -8.36 -13.29
C ASN A 106 13.21 -9.14 -12.59
N TYR A 107 13.23 -9.14 -11.26
CA TYR A 107 14.19 -9.93 -10.47
C TYR A 107 14.10 -11.43 -10.77
N LEU A 108 12.89 -11.94 -11.02
CA LEU A 108 12.64 -13.34 -11.35
C LEU A 108 12.81 -13.66 -12.85
N GLY A 109 13.03 -12.65 -13.69
CA GLY A 109 13.12 -12.81 -15.14
C GLY A 109 11.77 -13.00 -15.83
N TYR A 110 10.68 -12.54 -15.22
CA TYR A 110 9.34 -12.53 -15.80
C TYR A 110 8.98 -11.15 -16.36
N ASP A 111 8.22 -11.13 -17.44
CA ASP A 111 7.56 -9.91 -17.90
C ASP A 111 6.46 -9.50 -16.92
N TYR A 112 6.48 -8.23 -16.54
CA TYR A 112 5.43 -7.69 -15.67
C TYR A 112 4.15 -7.40 -16.46
N ASP A 113 3.06 -8.08 -16.10
CA ASP A 113 1.72 -7.77 -16.59
C ASP A 113 0.92 -7.03 -15.50
N PRO A 114 0.58 -5.75 -15.67
CA PRO A 114 -0.19 -5.00 -14.67
C PRO A 114 -1.59 -5.55 -14.43
N PHE A 115 -2.12 -6.35 -15.33
CA PHE A 115 -3.44 -6.99 -15.21
C PHE A 115 -3.39 -8.32 -14.46
N ALA A 116 -2.21 -8.87 -14.20
CA ALA A 116 -2.06 -10.13 -13.47
C ALA A 116 -2.37 -10.01 -11.98
N PHE A 117 -2.27 -8.80 -11.43
CA PHE A 117 -2.31 -8.56 -9.98
C PHE A 117 -3.54 -7.75 -9.56
N GLN A 118 -4.05 -8.08 -8.38
CA GLN A 118 -5.04 -7.31 -7.66
C GLN A 118 -4.41 -6.81 -6.35
N TYR A 119 -4.56 -5.52 -6.09
CA TYR A 119 -3.97 -4.87 -4.92
C TYR A 119 -5.05 -4.47 -3.95
N HIS A 120 -4.96 -4.96 -2.72
CA HIS A 120 -5.86 -4.59 -1.64
C HIS A 120 -5.06 -3.85 -0.56
N ARG A 121 -5.41 -2.59 -0.29
CA ARG A 121 -4.85 -1.85 0.84
C ARG A 121 -5.59 -2.26 2.10
N LEU A 122 -4.85 -2.82 3.06
CA LEU A 122 -5.40 -3.28 4.34
C LEU A 122 -5.49 -2.15 5.36
N GLU A 123 -4.41 -1.34 5.47
CA GLU A 123 -4.29 -0.31 6.49
C GLU A 123 -3.39 0.82 6.01
N THR A 124 -3.59 1.99 6.58
CA THR A 124 -2.73 3.16 6.42
C THR A 124 -2.24 3.60 7.79
N TYR A 125 -0.95 3.89 7.91
CA TYR A 125 -0.30 4.23 9.16
C TYR A 125 0.21 5.66 9.16
N LEU A 126 0.12 6.29 10.30
CA LEU A 126 0.87 7.49 10.64
C LEU A 126 2.10 7.13 11.49
N LYS A 127 3.09 7.99 11.50
CA LYS A 127 4.26 7.87 12.39
C LYS A 127 4.13 8.85 13.54
N LYS A 128 4.09 8.33 14.76
CA LYS A 128 4.05 9.12 16.01
C LYS A 128 5.08 8.54 16.99
N ASP A 129 5.93 9.39 17.53
CA ASP A 129 6.99 9.02 18.50
C ASP A 129 7.90 7.87 18.05
N GLY A 130 8.12 7.75 16.73
CA GLY A 130 8.93 6.69 16.14
C GLY A 130 8.16 5.42 15.76
N GLU A 131 6.93 5.27 16.19
CA GLU A 131 6.08 4.09 15.95
C GLU A 131 5.07 4.33 14.83
N LEU A 132 4.69 3.26 14.14
CA LEU A 132 3.61 3.25 13.16
C LEU A 132 2.30 2.89 13.87
N LEU A 133 1.35 3.81 13.84
CA LEU A 133 0.01 3.63 14.37
C LEU A 133 -1.01 3.64 13.23
N PRO A 134 -2.06 2.79 13.26
CA PRO A 134 -3.16 2.88 12.32
C PRO A 134 -3.73 4.29 12.25
N LEU A 135 -4.01 4.79 11.06
CA LEU A 135 -4.49 6.16 10.88
C LEU A 135 -5.79 6.42 11.67
N GLY A 136 -6.65 5.41 11.78
CA GLY A 136 -7.88 5.48 12.57
C GLY A 136 -7.67 5.64 14.08
N ALA A 137 -6.46 5.34 14.60
CA ALA A 137 -6.18 5.44 16.04
C ALA A 137 -6.17 6.89 16.57
N VAL A 138 -5.97 7.89 15.70
CA VAL A 138 -6.01 9.31 16.07
C VAL A 138 -7.39 9.95 15.89
N GLY A 139 -8.34 9.20 15.37
CA GLY A 139 -9.73 9.64 15.20
C GLY A 139 -10.61 9.17 16.33
N ARG A 140 -11.68 9.92 16.58
CA ARG A 140 -12.78 9.52 17.48
C ARG A 140 -14.02 9.20 16.66
N ASP A 141 -14.81 8.25 17.13
CA ASP A 141 -16.07 7.91 16.50
C ASP A 141 -17.02 9.13 16.50
N VAL A 142 -17.69 9.33 15.39
CA VAL A 142 -18.71 10.36 15.26
C VAL A 142 -20.04 9.75 15.65
N PRO A 143 -20.77 10.30 16.66
CA PRO A 143 -22.10 9.83 17.00
C PRO A 143 -23.02 9.92 15.76
N ALA A 144 -23.84 8.88 15.54
CA ALA A 144 -24.77 8.81 14.41
C ALA A 144 -25.68 10.04 14.27
N ALA A 145 -26.01 10.69 15.39
CA ALA A 145 -26.82 11.91 15.42
C ALA A 145 -26.17 13.15 14.77
N ILE A 146 -24.86 13.10 14.45
CA ILE A 146 -24.15 14.22 13.82
C ILE A 146 -24.04 14.00 12.31
N LEU A 147 -24.33 12.81 11.81
CA LEU A 147 -24.37 12.56 10.36
C LEU A 147 -25.62 13.23 9.79
N PRO A 148 -25.50 14.04 8.72
CA PRO A 148 -26.66 14.65 8.08
C PRO A 148 -27.64 13.55 7.62
N ASP A 149 -28.94 13.76 7.87
CA ASP A 149 -30.01 12.85 7.45
C ASP A 149 -30.04 12.56 5.93
N ASP A 150 -29.32 13.36 5.15
CA ASP A 150 -29.29 13.27 3.68
C ASP A 150 -28.38 12.14 3.15
N VAL A 151 -27.60 11.49 4.00
CA VAL A 151 -26.72 10.37 3.59
C VAL A 151 -27.51 9.08 3.34
N GLU A 152 -28.73 8.98 3.90
CA GLU A 152 -29.58 7.78 3.74
C GLU A 152 -30.45 7.76 2.48
N ARG A 153 -30.51 8.84 1.68
CA ARG A 153 -31.49 8.94 0.58
C ARG A 153 -30.99 8.58 -0.82
N ASN A 154 -29.73 8.11 -0.96
CA ASN A 154 -29.18 7.72 -2.27
C ASN A 154 -28.62 6.31 -2.26
N VAL A 155 -29.37 5.36 -1.71
CA VAL A 155 -29.09 3.93 -1.90
C VAL A 155 -30.17 3.32 -2.78
#